data_73fd9e2094aedee5bd3d4854b711ea94
#
_entry.id   73fd9e2094aedee5bd3d4854b711ea94
#
_cell.length_a   1.000
_cell.length_b   1.000
_cell.length_c   1.000
_cell.angle_alpha   90.00
_cell.angle_beta   90.00
_cell.angle_gamma   90.00
#
_symmetry.space_group_name_H-M   'P 1'
#
loop_
_entity.id
_entity.type
_entity.pdbx_description
1 polymer ?
#
loop_
_entity_poly.entity_id
_entity_poly.type
_entity_poly.pdbx_seq_one_letter_code
_entity_poly.pdbx_strand_id
1 'polypeptide(L)'
;MHKISIFFAIFTLLIKQICIFAAENPHYKTMAKYNLTEKKQKTPLYRSLLKMETVDEIYQQIMAKFIVEKKYRDCNYSAKKMAEELNTNVRYISAIVNLRYQDNYSQMVNEFRIKEAMYMLKDRRYMNMTIEDIALAVGFQNRQCFYVAFYKRLGITPREYRTSNMEMLQEKLDSKKNKKNKKKEEKNAGTK
;
A
#
# COMPACT_ATOMS: atom_id res chain seq x y z
N MET A 1 -19.81 21.87 13.05
CA MET A 1 -19.58 21.82 11.61
C MET A 1 -18.10 21.87 11.17
N HIS A 2 -17.18 22.51 11.90
CA HIS A 2 -15.75 22.61 11.51
C HIS A 2 -14.93 21.29 11.50
N LYS A 3 -15.27 20.29 12.32
CA LYS A 3 -14.51 19.02 12.39
C LYS A 3 -14.65 18.13 11.14
N ILE A 4 -15.77 18.22 10.44
CA ILE A 4 -16.04 17.43 9.21
C ILE A 4 -15.23 18.01 8.04
N SER A 5 -15.06 19.33 7.96
CA SER A 5 -14.32 20.00 6.90
C SER A 5 -12.82 19.72 6.96
N ILE A 6 -12.23 19.65 8.15
CA ILE A 6 -10.81 19.34 8.37
C ILE A 6 -10.52 17.87 8.01
N PHE A 7 -11.42 16.96 8.36
CA PHE A 7 -11.30 15.55 8.00
C PHE A 7 -11.36 15.33 6.48
N PHE A 8 -12.24 16.05 5.78
CA PHE A 8 -12.33 16.03 4.32
C PHE A 8 -11.07 16.60 3.64
N ALA A 9 -10.50 17.67 4.17
CA ALA A 9 -9.28 18.28 3.65
C ALA A 9 -8.06 17.37 3.84
N ILE A 10 -7.91 16.71 4.99
CA ILE A 10 -6.83 15.73 5.25
C ILE A 10 -7.01 14.52 4.37
N PHE A 11 -8.24 14.07 4.16
CA PHE A 11 -8.55 12.91 3.32
C PHE A 11 -8.26 13.18 1.82
N THR A 12 -8.59 14.36 1.31
CA THR A 12 -8.26 14.75 -0.07
C THR A 12 -6.76 14.95 -0.28
N LEU A 13 -6.03 15.43 0.74
CA LEU A 13 -4.56 15.52 0.70
C LEU A 13 -3.92 14.13 0.66
N LEU A 14 -4.43 13.19 1.47
CA LEU A 14 -3.94 11.80 1.49
C LEU A 14 -4.20 11.08 0.18
N ILE A 15 -5.37 11.28 -0.43
CA ILE A 15 -5.70 10.72 -1.75
C ILE A 15 -4.79 11.32 -2.83
N LYS A 16 -4.54 12.62 -2.81
CA LYS A 16 -3.58 13.25 -3.72
C LYS A 16 -2.18 12.67 -3.56
N GLN A 17 -1.71 12.47 -2.33
CA GLN A 17 -0.41 11.87 -2.05
C GLN A 17 -0.31 10.44 -2.58
N ILE A 18 -1.39 9.66 -2.45
CA ILE A 18 -1.49 8.28 -2.99
C ILE A 18 -1.52 8.29 -4.54
N CYS A 19 -2.25 9.24 -5.13
CA CYS A 19 -2.30 9.38 -6.59
C CYS A 19 -0.97 9.86 -7.20
N ILE A 20 -0.27 10.77 -6.54
CA ILE A 20 1.06 11.26 -6.96
C ILE A 20 2.07 10.11 -6.87
N PHE A 21 2.06 9.34 -5.78
CA PHE A 21 2.93 8.16 -5.61
C PHE A 21 2.64 7.07 -6.66
N ALA A 22 1.38 6.90 -7.05
CA ALA A 22 0.98 5.98 -8.12
C ALA A 22 1.43 6.45 -9.51
N ALA A 23 1.44 7.77 -9.76
CA ALA A 23 1.84 8.36 -11.04
C ALA A 23 3.36 8.36 -11.25
N GLU A 24 4.15 8.45 -10.18
CA GLU A 24 5.61 8.50 -10.23
C GLU A 24 6.29 7.12 -10.33
N ASN A 25 5.52 6.03 -10.25
CA ASN A 25 6.07 4.67 -10.29
C ASN A 25 5.85 4.05 -11.68
N PRO A 26 6.88 4.01 -12.57
CA PRO A 26 6.74 3.48 -13.94
C PRO A 26 6.33 2.01 -13.99
N HIS A 27 6.49 1.26 -12.89
CA HIS A 27 5.99 -0.11 -12.75
C HIS A 27 4.46 -0.24 -12.71
N TYR A 28 3.73 0.83 -12.41
CA TYR A 28 2.25 0.80 -12.47
C TYR A 28 1.72 0.68 -13.91
N LYS A 29 2.46 1.18 -14.91
CA LYS A 29 2.07 1.11 -16.33
C LYS A 29 2.28 -0.25 -16.98
N THR A 30 3.18 -1.08 -16.44
CA THR A 30 3.49 -2.41 -17.04
C THR A 30 2.53 -3.52 -16.62
N MET A 31 1.69 -3.32 -15.61
CA MET A 31 0.70 -4.32 -15.16
C MET A 31 -0.58 -4.38 -16.03
N ALA A 32 -0.76 -3.46 -16.97
CA ALA A 32 -1.90 -3.46 -17.89
C ALA A 32 -1.83 -4.55 -18.99
N LYS A 33 -0.78 -5.36 -19.02
CA LYS A 33 -0.56 -6.39 -20.06
C LYS A 33 -0.77 -7.85 -19.62
N TYR A 34 -1.27 -8.09 -18.41
CA TYR A 34 -1.74 -9.43 -18.09
C TYR A 34 -3.12 -9.63 -18.67
N ASN A 35 -3.21 -10.48 -19.70
CA ASN A 35 -4.43 -10.94 -20.36
C ASN A 35 -5.56 -11.16 -19.36
N LEU A 36 -6.38 -10.15 -19.17
CA LEU A 36 -7.74 -10.29 -18.73
C LEU A 36 -8.46 -10.97 -19.92
N THR A 37 -8.48 -12.32 -19.92
CA THR A 37 -9.55 -13.00 -20.64
C THR A 37 -10.82 -12.33 -20.12
N GLU A 38 -11.54 -11.67 -21.02
CA GLU A 38 -12.85 -11.08 -20.77
C GLU A 38 -13.79 -12.19 -20.28
N LYS A 39 -13.75 -12.48 -18.99
CA LYS A 39 -14.86 -13.15 -18.33
C LYS A 39 -16.00 -12.15 -18.44
N LYS A 40 -16.93 -12.40 -19.40
CA LYS A 40 -18.23 -11.73 -19.44
C LYS A 40 -18.75 -11.66 -18.01
N GLN A 41 -18.56 -10.51 -17.38
CA GLN A 41 -19.05 -10.26 -16.03
C GLN A 41 -20.57 -10.22 -16.13
N LYS A 42 -21.22 -11.33 -15.80
CA LYS A 42 -22.63 -11.30 -15.39
C LYS A 42 -22.65 -10.44 -14.15
N THR A 43 -22.99 -9.15 -14.30
CA THR A 43 -23.17 -8.26 -13.15
C THR A 43 -24.31 -8.85 -12.30
N PRO A 44 -24.04 -9.27 -11.06
CA PRO A 44 -25.09 -9.83 -10.24
C PRO A 44 -26.19 -8.79 -10.03
N LEU A 45 -27.45 -9.21 -10.07
CA LEU A 45 -28.65 -8.36 -9.95
C LEU A 45 -28.60 -7.42 -8.71
N TYR A 46 -27.92 -7.82 -7.63
CA TYR A 46 -27.80 -6.98 -6.43
C TYR A 46 -26.95 -5.73 -6.63
N ARG A 47 -26.08 -5.67 -7.68
CA ARG A 47 -25.31 -4.46 -8.01
C ARG A 47 -26.21 -3.30 -8.45
N SER A 48 -27.31 -3.61 -9.13
CA SER A 48 -28.27 -2.60 -9.59
C SER A 48 -29.18 -2.09 -8.46
N LEU A 49 -29.24 -2.81 -7.33
CA LEU A 49 -30.05 -2.45 -6.17
C LEU A 49 -29.32 -1.60 -5.14
N LEU A 50 -27.99 -1.43 -5.28
CA LEU A 50 -27.20 -0.61 -4.38
C LEU A 50 -27.36 0.87 -4.73
N LYS A 51 -27.92 1.65 -3.82
CA LYS A 51 -27.88 3.12 -3.94
C LYS A 51 -26.43 3.57 -3.89
N MET A 52 -26.01 4.40 -4.85
CA MET A 52 -24.61 4.84 -4.98
C MET A 52 -24.11 5.60 -3.73
N GLU A 53 -24.97 6.38 -3.08
CA GLU A 53 -24.67 7.06 -1.82
C GLU A 53 -24.25 6.07 -0.72
N THR A 54 -25.03 5.01 -0.53
CA THR A 54 -24.72 3.95 0.45
C THR A 54 -23.43 3.20 0.11
N VAL A 55 -23.15 3.00 -1.18
CA VAL A 55 -21.90 2.38 -1.64
C VAL A 55 -20.70 3.22 -1.25
N ASP A 56 -20.78 4.54 -1.46
CA ASP A 56 -19.69 5.46 -1.15
C ASP A 56 -19.46 5.59 0.36
N GLU A 57 -20.53 5.68 1.13
CA GLU A 57 -20.45 5.71 2.60
C GLU A 57 -19.76 4.46 3.16
N ILE A 58 -20.21 3.27 2.76
CA ILE A 58 -19.61 2.01 3.25
C ILE A 58 -18.17 1.89 2.75
N TYR A 59 -17.87 2.29 1.51
CA TYR A 59 -16.50 2.26 1.00
C TYR A 59 -15.58 3.19 1.79
N GLN A 60 -16.03 4.38 2.14
CA GLN A 60 -15.28 5.31 2.99
C GLN A 60 -15.01 4.71 4.37
N GLN A 61 -16.00 4.03 4.96
CA GLN A 61 -15.84 3.34 6.25
C GLN A 61 -14.80 2.20 6.14
N ILE A 62 -14.85 1.40 5.07
CA ILE A 62 -13.83 0.37 4.79
C ILE A 62 -12.44 0.99 4.71
N MET A 63 -12.30 2.10 3.97
CA MET A 63 -11.02 2.79 3.83
C MET A 63 -10.52 3.39 5.15
N ALA A 64 -11.42 3.92 5.97
CA ALA A 64 -11.07 4.40 7.32
C ALA A 64 -10.52 3.27 8.21
N LYS A 65 -11.14 2.08 8.18
CA LYS A 65 -10.66 0.88 8.89
C LYS A 65 -9.25 0.48 8.45
N PHE A 66 -8.91 0.66 7.18
CA PHE A 66 -7.58 0.32 6.68
C PHE A 66 -6.56 1.44 6.85
N ILE A 67 -6.90 2.68 6.55
CA ILE A 67 -5.93 3.79 6.59
C ILE A 67 -5.67 4.24 8.03
N VAL A 68 -6.73 4.39 8.83
CA VAL A 68 -6.62 4.93 10.19
C VAL A 68 -6.34 3.83 11.21
N GLU A 69 -7.17 2.77 11.22
CA GLU A 69 -7.07 1.70 12.21
C GLU A 69 -6.09 0.60 11.83
N LYS A 70 -5.62 0.57 10.58
CA LYS A 70 -4.69 -0.45 10.05
C LYS A 70 -5.14 -1.89 10.30
N LYS A 71 -6.44 -2.14 10.23
CA LYS A 71 -7.04 -3.47 10.47
C LYS A 71 -6.46 -4.58 9.58
N TYR A 72 -5.87 -4.24 8.44
CA TYR A 72 -5.18 -5.21 7.57
C TYR A 72 -3.99 -5.89 8.25
N ARG A 73 -3.43 -5.33 9.35
CA ARG A 73 -2.35 -5.97 10.12
C ARG A 73 -2.83 -7.18 10.93
N ASP A 74 -4.10 -7.26 11.26
CA ASP A 74 -4.67 -8.48 11.82
C ASP A 74 -4.80 -9.54 10.71
N CYS A 75 -4.04 -10.63 10.83
CA CYS A 75 -4.06 -11.73 9.85
C CYS A 75 -5.44 -12.41 9.77
N ASN A 76 -6.27 -12.30 10.82
CA ASN A 76 -7.61 -12.87 10.91
C ASN A 76 -8.71 -11.88 10.53
N TYR A 77 -8.37 -10.65 10.09
CA TYR A 77 -9.36 -9.65 9.72
C TYR A 77 -9.94 -9.94 8.34
N SER A 78 -11.08 -10.62 8.34
CA SER A 78 -11.77 -11.07 7.15
C SER A 78 -12.86 -10.10 6.70
N ALA A 79 -13.37 -10.28 5.46
CA ALA A 79 -14.56 -9.55 5.00
C ALA A 79 -15.80 -9.79 5.88
N LYS A 80 -15.87 -10.91 6.60
CA LYS A 80 -16.93 -11.21 7.55
C LYS A 80 -16.84 -10.30 8.77
N LYS A 81 -15.64 -10.18 9.39
CA LYS A 81 -15.42 -9.25 10.51
C LYS A 81 -15.69 -7.80 10.10
N MET A 82 -15.23 -7.40 8.92
CA MET A 82 -15.54 -6.07 8.37
C MET A 82 -17.04 -5.84 8.25
N ALA A 83 -17.79 -6.82 7.74
CA ALA A 83 -19.24 -6.72 7.58
C ALA A 83 -19.96 -6.62 8.94
N GLU A 84 -19.52 -7.38 9.93
CA GLU A 84 -20.02 -7.32 11.30
C GLU A 84 -19.79 -5.94 11.93
N GLU A 85 -18.58 -5.39 11.82
CA GLU A 85 -18.24 -4.06 12.36
C GLU A 85 -19.02 -2.92 11.67
N LEU A 86 -19.34 -3.06 10.38
CA LEU A 86 -20.09 -2.07 9.62
C LEU A 86 -21.60 -2.31 9.58
N ASN A 87 -22.10 -3.26 10.38
CA ASN A 87 -23.53 -3.65 10.42
C ASN A 87 -24.11 -3.93 9.02
N THR A 88 -23.37 -4.65 8.20
CA THR A 88 -23.73 -5.01 6.84
C THR A 88 -23.46 -6.50 6.59
N ASN A 89 -23.61 -6.97 5.38
CA ASN A 89 -23.31 -8.36 5.05
C ASN A 89 -22.07 -8.48 4.14
N VAL A 90 -21.46 -9.68 4.17
CA VAL A 90 -20.23 -9.97 3.39
C VAL A 90 -20.40 -9.76 1.89
N ARG A 91 -21.61 -10.02 1.36
CA ARG A 91 -21.90 -9.84 -0.07
C ARG A 91 -21.82 -8.36 -0.46
N TYR A 92 -22.31 -7.46 0.39
CA TYR A 92 -22.20 -6.01 0.21
C TYR A 92 -20.74 -5.56 0.23
N ILE A 93 -19.98 -5.98 1.24
CA ILE A 93 -18.53 -5.67 1.32
C ILE A 93 -17.83 -6.11 0.03
N SER A 94 -18.04 -7.36 -0.39
CA SER A 94 -17.41 -7.89 -1.61
C SER A 94 -17.84 -7.14 -2.88
N ALA A 95 -19.10 -6.76 -2.98
CA ALA A 95 -19.63 -6.01 -4.11
C ALA A 95 -19.06 -4.59 -4.18
N ILE A 96 -19.05 -3.89 -3.03
CA ILE A 96 -18.54 -2.52 -2.92
C ILE A 96 -17.05 -2.48 -3.22
N VAL A 97 -16.25 -3.39 -2.65
CA VAL A 97 -14.82 -3.49 -2.93
C VAL A 97 -14.60 -3.77 -4.41
N ASN A 98 -15.30 -4.71 -5.00
CA ASN A 98 -15.16 -5.00 -6.43
C ASN A 98 -15.57 -3.82 -7.31
N LEU A 99 -16.61 -3.06 -6.93
CA LEU A 99 -17.09 -1.91 -7.68
C LEU A 99 -16.11 -0.73 -7.63
N ARG A 100 -15.56 -0.43 -6.44
CA ARG A 100 -14.72 0.76 -6.20
C ARG A 100 -13.22 0.47 -6.32
N TYR A 101 -12.78 -0.70 -5.90
CA TYR A 101 -11.37 -1.10 -5.93
C TYR A 101 -11.01 -1.91 -7.17
N GLN A 102 -12.01 -2.41 -7.92
CA GLN A 102 -11.89 -3.24 -9.13
C GLN A 102 -11.17 -4.59 -8.88
N ASP A 103 -11.15 -5.04 -7.64
CA ASP A 103 -10.58 -6.32 -7.25
C ASP A 103 -11.37 -6.92 -6.06
N ASN A 104 -10.98 -8.09 -5.59
CA ASN A 104 -11.62 -8.72 -4.44
C ASN A 104 -11.03 -8.21 -3.10
N TYR A 105 -11.76 -8.44 -2.01
CA TYR A 105 -11.37 -8.01 -0.66
C TYR A 105 -9.96 -8.49 -0.25
N SER A 106 -9.63 -9.76 -0.52
CA SER A 106 -8.32 -10.32 -0.15
C SER A 106 -7.16 -9.67 -0.92
N GLN A 107 -7.36 -9.34 -2.19
CA GLN A 107 -6.37 -8.60 -2.98
C GLN A 107 -6.18 -7.18 -2.44
N MET A 108 -7.28 -6.50 -2.11
CA MET A 108 -7.22 -5.18 -1.49
C MET A 108 -6.44 -5.22 -0.16
N VAL A 109 -6.74 -6.16 0.73
CA VAL A 109 -6.00 -6.33 2.00
C VAL A 109 -4.52 -6.57 1.74
N ASN A 110 -4.18 -7.49 0.83
CA ASN A 110 -2.80 -7.79 0.50
C ASN A 110 -2.06 -6.57 -0.07
N GLU A 111 -2.74 -5.73 -0.84
CA GLU A 111 -2.15 -4.49 -1.37
C GLU A 111 -1.73 -3.53 -0.24
N PHE A 112 -2.58 -3.34 0.79
CA PHE A 112 -2.23 -2.52 1.95
C PHE A 112 -1.06 -3.11 2.73
N ARG A 113 -1.04 -4.44 2.95
CA ARG A 113 0.06 -5.15 3.61
C ARG A 113 1.37 -5.00 2.85
N ILE A 114 1.35 -5.19 1.52
CA ILE A 114 2.54 -5.06 0.68
C ILE A 114 3.06 -3.63 0.67
N LYS A 115 2.20 -2.61 0.57
CA LYS A 115 2.60 -1.20 0.62
C LYS A 115 3.31 -0.87 1.93
N GLU A 116 2.78 -1.33 3.06
CA GLU A 116 3.42 -1.12 4.34
C GLU A 116 4.74 -1.90 4.45
N ALA A 117 4.79 -3.15 3.98
CA ALA A 117 6.02 -3.92 3.93
C ALA A 117 7.11 -3.24 3.08
N MET A 118 6.77 -2.70 1.92
CA MET A 118 7.69 -1.92 1.09
C MET A 118 8.27 -0.72 1.83
N TYR A 119 7.45 -0.02 2.61
CA TYR A 119 7.91 1.07 3.46
C TYR A 119 8.90 0.57 4.52
N MET A 120 8.54 -0.50 5.26
CA MET A 120 9.40 -1.07 6.31
C MET A 120 10.72 -1.61 5.75
N LEU A 121 10.69 -2.22 4.56
CA LEU A 121 11.89 -2.75 3.91
C LEU A 121 12.88 -1.66 3.47
N LYS A 122 12.43 -0.42 3.29
CA LYS A 122 13.26 0.75 2.91
C LYS A 122 13.75 1.55 4.10
N ASP A 123 13.02 1.54 5.20
CA ASP A 123 13.27 2.43 6.33
C ASP A 123 14.35 1.85 7.26
N ARG A 124 15.33 2.67 7.59
CA ARG A 124 16.46 2.31 8.50
C ARG A 124 16.00 1.83 9.87
N ARG A 125 14.85 2.29 10.36
CA ARG A 125 14.29 1.87 11.64
C ARG A 125 13.98 0.38 11.72
N TYR A 126 13.74 -0.25 10.57
CA TYR A 126 13.40 -1.68 10.47
C TYR A 126 14.52 -2.55 9.91
N MET A 127 15.77 -2.02 9.83
CA MET A 127 16.90 -2.78 9.28
C MET A 127 17.21 -4.06 10.04
N ASN A 128 17.02 -4.04 11.35
CA ASN A 128 17.28 -5.20 12.23
C ASN A 128 16.14 -6.23 12.22
N MET A 129 15.00 -5.91 11.63
CA MET A 129 13.90 -6.87 11.49
C MET A 129 14.19 -7.84 10.34
N THR A 130 13.92 -9.11 10.57
CA THR A 130 13.98 -10.12 9.50
C THR A 130 12.86 -9.90 8.51
N ILE A 131 12.94 -10.52 7.33
CA ILE A 131 11.85 -10.48 6.34
C ILE A 131 10.59 -11.13 6.90
N GLU A 132 10.75 -12.13 7.77
CA GLU A 132 9.65 -12.84 8.43
C GLU A 132 8.98 -11.95 9.47
N ASP A 133 9.75 -11.24 10.30
CA ASP A 133 9.19 -10.29 11.26
C ASP A 133 8.36 -9.21 10.56
N ILE A 134 8.84 -8.69 9.43
CA ILE A 134 8.09 -7.73 8.64
C ILE A 134 6.80 -8.35 8.09
N ALA A 135 6.86 -9.59 7.56
CA ALA A 135 5.67 -10.28 7.06
C ALA A 135 4.58 -10.40 8.13
N LEU A 136 4.97 -10.81 9.33
CA LEU A 136 4.06 -10.94 10.48
C LEU A 136 3.54 -9.56 10.92
N ALA A 137 4.41 -8.56 11.01
CA ALA A 137 4.05 -7.20 11.44
C ALA A 137 3.02 -6.52 10.54
N VAL A 138 3.05 -6.82 9.23
CA VAL A 138 2.08 -6.27 8.28
C VAL A 138 0.83 -7.15 8.12
N GLY A 139 0.74 -8.28 8.84
CA GLY A 139 -0.46 -9.12 8.94
C GLY A 139 -0.49 -10.35 8.04
N PHE A 140 0.61 -10.80 7.46
CA PHE A 140 0.65 -12.11 6.81
C PHE A 140 0.77 -13.22 7.87
N GLN A 141 0.10 -14.35 7.63
CA GLN A 141 0.14 -15.49 8.55
C GLN A 141 1.52 -16.16 8.60
N ASN A 142 2.26 -16.13 7.51
CA ASN A 142 3.58 -16.72 7.41
C ASN A 142 4.40 -16.07 6.28
N ARG A 143 5.70 -16.33 6.31
CA ARG A 143 6.66 -15.86 5.32
C ARG A 143 6.30 -16.25 3.89
N GLN A 144 5.84 -17.47 3.67
CA GLN A 144 5.57 -17.97 2.32
C GLN A 144 4.42 -17.22 1.65
N CYS A 145 3.31 -17.00 2.36
CA CYS A 145 2.19 -16.20 1.86
C CYS A 145 2.63 -14.78 1.50
N PHE A 146 3.51 -14.18 2.32
CA PHE A 146 4.08 -12.87 2.05
C PHE A 146 4.93 -12.87 0.77
N TYR A 147 5.87 -13.82 0.61
CA TYR A 147 6.73 -13.90 -0.57
C TYR A 147 5.93 -14.04 -1.85
N VAL A 148 4.92 -14.92 -1.86
CA VAL A 148 4.05 -15.12 -3.03
C VAL A 148 3.29 -13.84 -3.38
N ALA A 149 2.69 -13.18 -2.38
CA ALA A 149 1.94 -11.94 -2.60
C ALA A 149 2.85 -10.79 -3.05
N PHE A 150 4.04 -10.67 -2.46
CA PHE A 150 5.01 -9.64 -2.79
C PHE A 150 5.56 -9.82 -4.21
N TYR A 151 5.98 -11.04 -4.55
CA TYR A 151 6.47 -11.37 -5.89
C TYR A 151 5.39 -11.19 -6.97
N LYS A 152 4.15 -11.63 -6.68
CA LYS A 152 3.02 -11.43 -7.59
C LYS A 152 2.78 -9.95 -7.88
N ARG A 153 3.02 -9.08 -6.89
CA ARG A 153 2.78 -7.64 -7.00
C ARG A 153 3.92 -6.88 -7.67
N LEU A 154 5.18 -7.22 -7.39
CA LEU A 154 6.36 -6.45 -7.77
C LEU A 154 7.29 -7.15 -8.77
N GLY A 155 7.13 -8.45 -8.99
CA GLY A 155 8.00 -9.25 -9.86
C GLY A 155 9.39 -9.53 -9.28
N ILE A 156 9.65 -9.10 -8.04
CA ILE A 156 10.91 -9.34 -7.32
C ILE A 156 10.63 -9.81 -5.90
N THR A 157 11.60 -10.43 -5.26
CA THR A 157 11.47 -10.90 -3.89
C THR A 157 11.62 -9.77 -2.87
N PRO A 158 11.07 -9.91 -1.65
CA PRO A 158 11.28 -8.92 -0.58
C PRO A 158 12.75 -8.70 -0.24
N ARG A 159 13.59 -9.75 -0.38
CA ARG A 159 15.03 -9.67 -0.13
C ARG A 159 15.74 -8.81 -1.17
N GLU A 160 15.49 -9.08 -2.45
CA GLU A 160 16.03 -8.27 -3.56
C GLU A 160 15.60 -6.81 -3.44
N TYR A 161 14.32 -6.58 -3.11
CA TYR A 161 13.79 -5.24 -2.90
C TYR A 161 14.52 -4.49 -1.78
N ARG A 162 14.81 -5.15 -0.65
CA ARG A 162 15.58 -4.58 0.46
C ARG A 162 17.00 -4.25 0.04
N THR A 163 17.71 -5.20 -0.63
CA THR A 163 19.11 -5.05 -1.03
C THR A 163 19.28 -3.89 -2.01
N SER A 164 18.48 -3.84 -3.07
CA SER A 164 18.54 -2.75 -4.08
C SER A 164 18.31 -1.36 -3.46
N ASN A 165 17.44 -1.27 -2.46
CA ASN A 165 17.24 0.00 -1.75
C ASN A 165 18.41 0.36 -0.83
N MET A 166 19.07 -0.62 -0.23
CA MET A 166 20.27 -0.41 0.60
C MET A 166 21.44 0.10 -0.23
N GLU A 167 21.68 -0.48 -1.41
CA GLU A 167 22.71 -0.06 -2.35
C GLU A 167 22.48 1.39 -2.79
N MET A 168 21.30 1.75 -3.24
CA MET A 168 20.95 3.13 -3.61
C MET A 168 21.10 4.13 -2.45
N LEU A 169 20.84 3.70 -1.21
CA LEU A 169 21.03 4.53 -0.02
C LEU A 169 22.52 4.73 0.26
N GLN A 170 23.33 3.69 0.13
CA GLN A 170 24.77 3.74 0.31
C GLN A 170 25.42 4.68 -0.71
N GLU A 171 25.12 4.54 -1.99
CA GLU A 171 25.61 5.43 -3.06
C GLU A 171 25.27 6.91 -2.78
N LYS A 172 24.05 7.19 -2.31
CA LYS A 172 23.65 8.56 -1.94
C LYS A 172 24.43 9.11 -0.74
N LEU A 173 24.77 8.26 0.22
CA LEU A 173 25.59 8.66 1.38
C LEU A 173 27.04 8.95 0.97
N ASP A 174 27.59 8.10 0.12
CA ASP A 174 28.99 8.26 -0.35
C ASP A 174 29.12 9.49 -1.24
N SER A 175 28.16 9.74 -2.11
CA SER A 175 28.11 10.97 -2.91
C SER A 175 27.99 12.25 -2.06
N LYS A 176 27.26 12.20 -0.94
CA LYS A 176 27.17 13.33 0.02
C LYS A 176 28.47 13.53 0.80
N LYS A 177 29.15 12.45 1.19
CA LYS A 177 30.46 12.51 1.87
C LYS A 177 31.51 13.13 0.95
N ASN A 178 31.56 12.67 -0.29
CA ASN A 178 32.52 13.19 -1.29
C ASN A 178 32.31 14.70 -1.57
N LYS A 179 31.05 15.15 -1.69
CA LYS A 179 30.74 16.59 -1.82
C LYS A 179 31.14 17.41 -0.59
N LYS A 180 31.02 16.87 0.62
CA LYS A 180 31.44 17.54 1.86
C LYS A 180 32.97 17.65 1.95
N ASN A 181 33.69 16.59 1.56
CA ASN A 181 35.15 16.57 1.60
C ASN A 181 35.72 17.57 0.58
N LYS A 182 35.20 17.59 -0.66
CA LYS A 182 35.61 18.55 -1.68
C LYS A 182 35.43 20.01 -1.24
N LYS A 183 34.29 20.34 -0.59
CA LYS A 183 34.07 21.68 -0.05
C LYS A 183 35.00 22.05 1.12
N LYS A 184 35.52 21.07 1.88
CA LYS A 184 36.50 21.31 2.94
C LYS A 184 37.87 21.56 2.38
N GLU A 185 38.28 20.82 1.34
CA GLU A 185 39.54 20.99 0.63
C GLU A 185 39.63 22.36 -0.07
N GLU A 186 38.55 22.77 -0.72
CA GLU A 186 38.45 24.09 -1.38
C GLU A 186 38.55 25.25 -0.36
N LYS A 187 37.96 25.11 0.83
CA LYS A 187 38.07 26.11 1.90
C LYS A 187 39.50 26.20 2.49
N ASN A 188 40.18 25.08 2.61
CA ASN A 188 41.54 25.04 3.17
C ASN A 188 42.60 25.52 2.16
N ALA A 189 42.32 25.40 0.85
CA ALA A 189 43.19 25.88 -0.20
C ALA A 189 43.13 27.41 -0.44
N GLY A 190 42.01 28.03 -0.02
CA GLY A 190 41.79 29.49 -0.17
C GLY A 190 42.32 30.35 0.99
N THR A 191 42.99 29.75 1.99
CA THR A 191 43.50 30.46 3.19
C THR A 191 45.06 30.49 3.24
N LYS A 192 45.74 30.39 2.10
CA LYS A 192 47.19 30.60 2.00
C LYS A 192 47.50 31.86 1.26
#